data_ad55738c2debb535edc6b69e29089740
#
_entry.id   ad55738c2debb535edc6b69e29089740
#
_cell.length_a   1.000
_cell.length_b   1.000
_cell.length_c   1.000
_cell.angle_alpha   90.00
_cell.angle_beta   90.00
_cell.angle_gamma   90.00
#
_symmetry.space_group_name_H-M   'P 1'
#
loop_
_entity.id
_entity.type
_entity.pdbx_description
1 polymer ?
#
loop_
_entity_poly.entity_id
_entity_poly.type
_entity_poly.pdbx_seq_one_letter_code
_entity_poly.pdbx_strand_id
1 'polypeptide(L)'
;MKRFALLFVLALGTALPASADTLADQVRAEAARLLAQVNVASNAAKARPAERPQPVAPALSADMQRFGLAASRLSVEIDQRGGPTDLRCIFRGMSEEADKQLTAAAVAKTGADQAQAYARLTHMLKDAVDIAPAVGGLPPKQTDAAKASAAQCPATRNF
;
A
#
# COMPACT_ATOMS: atom_id res chain seq x y z
N MET A 1 67.47 -14.89 -12.65
CA MET A 1 66.54 -15.04 -11.53
C MET A 1 65.74 -13.73 -11.45
N LYS A 2 64.49 -13.72 -12.02
CA LYS A 2 63.63 -12.52 -12.03
C LYS A 2 62.55 -12.72 -10.95
N ARG A 3 62.56 -11.86 -9.92
CA ARG A 3 61.61 -11.83 -8.82
C ARG A 3 60.38 -11.00 -9.27
N PHE A 4 59.25 -11.64 -9.50
CA PHE A 4 57.95 -10.99 -9.70
C PHE A 4 57.37 -10.66 -8.33
N ALA A 5 57.23 -9.37 -8.01
CA ALA A 5 56.48 -8.88 -6.85
C ALA A 5 55.00 -8.76 -7.24
N LEU A 6 54.17 -9.58 -6.62
CA LEU A 6 52.71 -9.56 -6.78
C LEU A 6 52.14 -8.51 -5.83
N LEU A 7 51.71 -7.39 -6.35
CA LEU A 7 50.98 -6.34 -5.60
C LEU A 7 49.51 -6.78 -5.46
N PHE A 8 49.10 -7.14 -4.25
CA PHE A 8 47.70 -7.43 -3.89
C PHE A 8 47.05 -6.10 -3.52
N VAL A 9 46.21 -5.57 -4.44
CA VAL A 9 45.35 -4.39 -4.15
C VAL A 9 44.12 -4.90 -3.43
N LEU A 10 44.03 -4.66 -2.11
CA LEU A 10 42.82 -4.85 -1.32
C LEU A 10 41.86 -3.71 -1.65
N ALA A 11 40.86 -3.99 -2.48
CA ALA A 11 39.69 -3.09 -2.66
C ALA A 11 38.78 -3.21 -1.42
N LEU A 12 38.87 -2.25 -0.48
CA LEU A 12 37.89 -2.07 0.56
C LEU A 12 36.59 -1.57 -0.09
N GLY A 13 35.68 -2.50 -0.39
CA GLY A 13 34.30 -2.17 -0.75
C GLY A 13 33.57 -1.59 0.45
N THR A 14 33.33 -0.28 0.48
CA THR A 14 32.42 0.36 1.42
C THR A 14 31.02 -0.09 1.09
N ALA A 15 30.52 -1.11 1.80
CA ALA A 15 29.09 -1.45 1.77
C ALA A 15 28.33 -0.28 2.40
N LEU A 16 27.65 0.50 1.56
CA LEU A 16 26.65 1.47 2.04
C LEU A 16 25.56 0.68 2.77
N PRO A 17 25.16 1.10 3.99
CA PRO A 17 24.03 0.47 4.66
C PRO A 17 22.80 0.64 3.76
N ALA A 18 22.25 -0.46 3.26
CA ALA A 18 20.94 -0.45 2.63
C ALA A 18 19.96 0.02 3.70
N SER A 19 19.45 1.24 3.58
CA SER A 19 18.36 1.72 4.43
C SER A 19 17.19 0.73 4.24
N ALA A 20 16.82 0.04 5.30
CA ALA A 20 15.64 -0.82 5.24
C ALA A 20 14.44 0.06 4.89
N ASP A 21 13.72 -0.29 3.83
CA ASP A 21 12.50 0.41 3.45
C ASP A 21 11.54 0.47 4.64
N THR A 22 11.06 1.66 4.95
CA THR A 22 10.06 1.82 6.00
C THR A 22 8.75 1.17 5.58
N LEU A 23 7.89 0.84 6.55
CA LEU A 23 6.56 0.33 6.23
C LEU A 23 5.76 1.31 5.36
N ALA A 24 5.97 2.61 5.53
CA ALA A 24 5.36 3.64 4.69
C ALA A 24 5.86 3.57 3.24
N ASP A 25 7.18 3.36 3.03
CA ASP A 25 7.74 3.19 1.69
C ASP A 25 7.22 1.92 1.02
N GLN A 26 7.08 0.83 1.78
CA GLN A 26 6.50 -0.42 1.29
C GLN A 26 5.04 -0.24 0.87
N VAL A 27 4.20 0.42 1.70
CA VAL A 27 2.80 0.72 1.37
C VAL A 27 2.72 1.57 0.11
N ARG A 28 3.56 2.61 -0.01
CA ARG A 28 3.62 3.48 -1.19
C ARG A 28 3.98 2.71 -2.46
N ALA A 29 5.05 1.92 -2.40
CA ALA A 29 5.53 1.15 -3.55
C ALA A 29 4.51 0.11 -4.00
N GLU A 30 3.87 -0.58 -3.05
CA GLU A 30 2.84 -1.56 -3.35
C GLU A 30 1.58 -0.92 -3.92
N ALA A 31 1.15 0.23 -3.39
CA ALA A 31 0.04 1.01 -3.94
C ALA A 31 0.31 1.45 -5.38
N ALA A 32 1.51 1.96 -5.69
CA ALA A 32 1.89 2.36 -7.03
C ALA A 32 1.87 1.18 -8.02
N ARG A 33 2.37 0.02 -7.61
CA ARG A 33 2.34 -1.20 -8.41
C ARG A 33 0.91 -1.69 -8.67
N LEU A 34 0.07 -1.71 -7.63
CA LEU A 34 -1.34 -2.11 -7.72
C LEU A 34 -2.15 -1.17 -8.60
N LEU A 35 -1.86 0.13 -8.54
CA LEU A 35 -2.53 1.14 -9.37
C LEU A 35 -2.44 0.81 -10.86
N ALA A 36 -1.29 0.34 -11.32
CA ALA A 36 -1.13 -0.10 -12.71
C ALA A 36 -2.02 -1.30 -13.05
N GLN A 37 -2.08 -2.31 -12.17
CA GLN A 37 -2.90 -3.51 -12.37
C GLN A 37 -4.40 -3.19 -12.34
N VAL A 38 -4.85 -2.39 -11.38
CA VAL A 38 -6.25 -1.97 -11.25
C VAL A 38 -6.69 -1.15 -12.45
N ASN A 39 -5.84 -0.27 -12.98
CA ASN A 39 -6.15 0.50 -14.18
C ASN A 39 -6.37 -0.41 -15.41
N VAL A 40 -5.55 -1.44 -15.58
CA VAL A 40 -5.74 -2.43 -16.65
C VAL A 40 -7.09 -3.15 -16.49
N ALA A 41 -7.40 -3.63 -15.29
CA ALA A 41 -8.66 -4.30 -14.99
C ALA A 41 -9.87 -3.37 -15.18
N SER A 42 -9.78 -2.12 -14.73
CA SER A 42 -10.81 -1.10 -14.90
C SER A 42 -11.10 -0.82 -16.39
N ASN A 43 -10.05 -0.67 -17.19
CA ASN A 43 -10.20 -0.42 -18.63
C ASN A 43 -10.85 -1.61 -19.33
N ALA A 44 -10.48 -2.84 -18.98
CA ALA A 44 -11.08 -4.05 -19.51
C ALA A 44 -12.59 -4.15 -19.16
N ALA A 45 -12.97 -3.79 -17.94
CA ALA A 45 -14.36 -3.75 -17.50
C ALA A 45 -15.16 -2.65 -18.22
N LYS A 46 -14.60 -1.44 -18.36
CA LYS A 46 -15.21 -0.32 -19.09
C LYS A 46 -15.43 -0.61 -20.57
N ALA A 47 -14.58 -1.40 -21.19
CA ALA A 47 -14.73 -1.77 -22.59
C ALA A 47 -15.96 -2.68 -22.86
N ARG A 48 -16.51 -3.31 -21.81
CA ARG A 48 -17.63 -4.26 -21.89
C ARG A 48 -18.66 -4.00 -20.78
N PRO A 49 -19.28 -2.82 -20.76
CA PRO A 49 -20.05 -2.35 -19.61
C PRO A 49 -21.33 -3.18 -19.37
N ALA A 50 -21.96 -3.69 -20.42
CA ALA A 50 -23.18 -4.48 -20.33
C ALA A 50 -22.94 -6.00 -20.23
N GLU A 51 -21.70 -6.45 -20.44
CA GLU A 51 -21.36 -7.86 -20.42
C GLU A 51 -21.17 -8.37 -18.98
N ARG A 52 -21.14 -9.70 -18.87
CA ARG A 52 -20.79 -10.37 -17.62
C ARG A 52 -19.35 -9.99 -17.23
N PRO A 53 -19.10 -9.63 -15.96
CA PRO A 53 -17.77 -9.26 -15.50
C PRO A 53 -16.76 -10.39 -15.69
N GLN A 54 -15.53 -10.03 -15.93
CA GLN A 54 -14.42 -10.99 -15.90
C GLN A 54 -14.10 -11.36 -14.44
N PRO A 55 -13.70 -12.60 -14.16
CA PRO A 55 -13.20 -12.95 -12.85
C PRO A 55 -12.05 -12.04 -12.42
N VAL A 56 -12.04 -11.61 -11.17
CA VAL A 56 -10.89 -10.88 -10.63
C VAL A 56 -9.67 -11.80 -10.64
N ALA A 57 -8.56 -11.31 -11.19
CA ALA A 57 -7.33 -12.11 -11.28
C ALA A 57 -6.85 -12.51 -9.87
N PRO A 58 -6.54 -13.80 -9.61
CA PRO A 58 -6.10 -14.26 -8.29
C PRO A 58 -4.87 -13.50 -7.76
N ALA A 59 -3.94 -13.14 -8.64
CA ALA A 59 -2.76 -12.35 -8.28
C ALA A 59 -3.16 -10.95 -7.80
N LEU A 60 -4.09 -10.26 -8.47
CA LEU A 60 -4.59 -8.96 -8.04
C LEU A 60 -5.29 -9.05 -6.67
N SER A 61 -6.08 -10.10 -6.46
CA SER A 61 -6.74 -10.34 -5.16
C SER A 61 -5.72 -10.52 -4.05
N ALA A 62 -4.72 -11.37 -4.23
CA ALA A 62 -3.67 -11.61 -3.24
C ALA A 62 -2.84 -10.36 -2.96
N ASP A 63 -2.49 -9.60 -3.99
CA ASP A 63 -1.72 -8.36 -3.87
C ASP A 63 -2.53 -7.29 -3.11
N MET A 64 -3.82 -7.14 -3.41
CA MET A 64 -4.69 -6.19 -2.73
C MET A 64 -4.89 -6.54 -1.25
N GLN A 65 -5.01 -7.83 -0.91
CA GLN A 65 -5.06 -8.27 0.48
C GLN A 65 -3.77 -7.96 1.24
N ARG A 66 -2.60 -8.15 0.60
CA ARG A 66 -1.31 -7.75 1.20
C ARG A 66 -1.23 -6.25 1.45
N PHE A 67 -1.65 -5.45 0.48
CA PHE A 67 -1.75 -4.00 0.64
C PHE A 67 -2.66 -3.63 1.82
N GLY A 68 -3.86 -4.22 1.92
CA GLY A 68 -4.77 -3.98 3.03
C GLY A 68 -4.15 -4.29 4.39
N LEU A 69 -3.43 -5.41 4.50
CA LEU A 69 -2.69 -5.76 5.72
C LEU A 69 -1.55 -4.76 6.02
N ALA A 70 -0.81 -4.32 5.00
CA ALA A 70 0.26 -3.34 5.17
C ALA A 70 -0.29 -1.98 5.61
N ALA A 71 -1.39 -1.51 5.01
CA ALA A 71 -2.08 -0.27 5.40
C ALA A 71 -2.61 -0.34 6.84
N SER A 72 -3.19 -1.48 7.24
CA SER A 72 -3.63 -1.70 8.62
C SER A 72 -2.46 -1.64 9.62
N ARG A 73 -1.32 -2.27 9.30
CA ARG A 73 -0.11 -2.21 10.13
C ARG A 73 0.44 -0.80 10.23
N LEU A 74 0.43 -0.05 9.10
CA LEU A 74 0.87 1.34 9.07
C LEU A 74 0.00 2.22 9.96
N SER A 75 -1.33 2.01 9.97
CA SER A 75 -2.25 2.70 10.87
C SER A 75 -1.87 2.48 12.35
N VAL A 76 -1.52 1.26 12.72
CA VAL A 76 -1.06 0.92 14.09
C VAL A 76 0.30 1.57 14.40
N GLU A 77 1.24 1.58 13.43
CA GLU A 77 2.53 2.24 13.60
C GLU A 77 2.38 3.74 13.82
N ILE A 78 1.50 4.41 13.05
CA ILE A 78 1.20 5.84 13.23
C ILE A 78 0.71 6.11 14.65
N ASP A 79 -0.20 5.30 15.17
CA ASP A 79 -0.70 5.42 16.54
C ASP A 79 0.43 5.25 17.58
N GLN A 80 1.27 4.23 17.43
CA GLN A 80 2.41 3.97 18.31
C GLN A 80 3.48 5.07 18.28
N ARG A 81 3.56 5.85 17.20
CA ARG A 81 4.46 7.00 17.05
C ARG A 81 3.82 8.31 17.51
N GLY A 82 2.60 8.29 18.05
CA GLY A 82 1.86 9.48 18.45
C GLY A 82 1.48 10.37 17.27
N GLY A 83 1.31 9.79 16.09
CA GLY A 83 0.93 10.50 14.88
C GLY A 83 -0.53 10.98 14.91
N PRO A 84 -0.91 11.85 13.94
CA PRO A 84 -2.27 12.40 13.86
C PRO A 84 -3.33 11.30 13.74
N THR A 85 -4.42 11.45 14.49
CA THR A 85 -5.57 10.53 14.45
C THR A 85 -6.14 10.39 13.02
N ASP A 86 -6.22 11.50 12.29
CA ASP A 86 -6.74 11.48 10.91
C ASP A 86 -5.88 10.61 9.99
N LEU A 87 -4.55 10.73 10.11
CA LEU A 87 -3.63 9.92 9.30
C LEU A 87 -3.76 8.43 9.60
N ARG A 88 -3.85 8.07 10.88
CA ARG A 88 -4.14 6.71 11.32
C ARG A 88 -5.45 6.19 10.72
N CYS A 89 -6.52 6.98 10.82
CA CYS A 89 -7.85 6.60 10.34
C CYS A 89 -7.90 6.48 8.81
N ILE A 90 -7.13 7.28 8.08
CA ILE A 90 -7.01 7.16 6.62
C ILE A 90 -6.44 5.78 6.24
N PHE A 91 -5.30 5.35 6.81
CA PHE A 91 -4.72 4.06 6.48
C PHE A 91 -5.56 2.87 6.94
N ARG A 92 -6.26 2.98 8.08
CA ARG A 92 -7.24 2.00 8.49
C ARG A 92 -8.40 1.90 7.49
N GLY A 93 -8.95 3.05 7.07
CA GLY A 93 -10.02 3.12 6.07
C GLY A 93 -9.59 2.54 4.72
N MET A 94 -8.33 2.75 4.30
CA MET A 94 -7.79 2.14 3.08
C MET A 94 -7.76 0.60 3.16
N SER A 95 -7.41 0.03 4.32
CA SER A 95 -7.46 -1.41 4.53
C SER A 95 -8.88 -1.98 4.37
N GLU A 96 -9.86 -1.32 4.98
CA GLU A 96 -11.27 -1.70 4.93
C GLU A 96 -11.85 -1.52 3.50
N GLU A 97 -11.50 -0.43 2.82
CA GLU A 97 -11.97 -0.14 1.47
C GLU A 97 -11.37 -1.09 0.44
N ALA A 98 -10.10 -1.49 0.60
CA ALA A 98 -9.45 -2.48 -0.26
C ALA A 98 -10.23 -3.79 -0.31
N ASP A 99 -10.61 -4.33 0.85
CA ASP A 99 -11.39 -5.57 0.95
C ASP A 99 -12.80 -5.41 0.39
N LYS A 100 -13.48 -4.31 0.76
CA LYS A 100 -14.83 -4.00 0.31
C LYS A 100 -14.92 -3.89 -1.21
N GLN A 101 -14.02 -3.15 -1.85
CA GLN A 101 -14.07 -2.95 -3.29
C GLN A 101 -13.58 -4.16 -4.08
N LEU A 102 -12.63 -4.92 -3.53
CA LEU A 102 -12.23 -6.20 -4.11
C LEU A 102 -13.41 -7.18 -4.14
N THR A 103 -14.15 -7.27 -3.03
CA THR A 103 -15.37 -8.07 -2.94
C THR A 103 -16.44 -7.57 -3.91
N ALA A 104 -16.65 -6.25 -3.99
CA ALA A 104 -17.63 -5.67 -4.92
C ALA A 104 -17.26 -5.98 -6.38
N ALA A 105 -15.98 -5.92 -6.76
CA ALA A 105 -15.53 -6.29 -8.10
C ALA A 105 -15.75 -7.78 -8.41
N ALA A 106 -15.58 -8.65 -7.41
CA ALA A 106 -15.76 -10.09 -7.58
C ALA A 106 -17.24 -10.52 -7.72
N VAL A 107 -18.18 -9.82 -7.04
CA VAL A 107 -19.61 -10.12 -7.08
C VAL A 107 -20.40 -9.24 -8.05
N ALA A 108 -19.74 -8.35 -8.79
CA ALA A 108 -20.35 -7.47 -9.78
C ALA A 108 -21.21 -8.27 -10.76
N LYS A 109 -22.30 -7.68 -11.22
CA LYS A 109 -23.20 -8.33 -12.20
C LYS A 109 -22.91 -7.89 -13.62
N THR A 110 -22.36 -6.69 -13.79
CA THR A 110 -22.05 -6.10 -15.10
C THR A 110 -20.62 -5.55 -15.10
N GLY A 111 -20.06 -5.38 -16.30
CA GLY A 111 -18.76 -4.72 -16.46
C GLY A 111 -18.79 -3.28 -15.91
N ALA A 112 -19.90 -2.58 -16.00
CA ALA A 112 -20.07 -1.25 -15.43
C ALA A 112 -19.93 -1.24 -13.91
N ASP A 113 -20.60 -2.18 -13.21
CA ASP A 113 -20.48 -2.32 -11.74
C ASP A 113 -19.05 -2.66 -11.35
N GLN A 114 -18.39 -3.56 -12.08
CA GLN A 114 -17.01 -3.94 -11.83
C GLN A 114 -16.06 -2.77 -12.05
N ALA A 115 -16.25 -1.99 -13.12
CA ALA A 115 -15.48 -0.79 -13.40
C ALA A 115 -15.61 0.27 -12.29
N GLN A 116 -16.79 0.39 -11.69
CA GLN A 116 -17.01 1.30 -10.55
C GLN A 116 -16.21 0.87 -9.32
N ALA A 117 -16.20 -0.41 -8.99
CA ALA A 117 -15.39 -0.92 -7.90
C ALA A 117 -13.88 -0.67 -8.14
N TYR A 118 -13.39 -0.94 -9.35
CA TYR A 118 -12.01 -0.64 -9.72
C TYR A 118 -11.69 0.87 -9.70
N ALA A 119 -12.64 1.74 -10.06
CA ALA A 119 -12.42 3.18 -9.98
C ALA A 119 -12.20 3.64 -8.52
N ARG A 120 -12.94 3.10 -7.57
CA ARG A 120 -12.76 3.37 -6.14
C ARG A 120 -11.40 2.87 -5.64
N LEU A 121 -10.97 1.66 -6.03
CA LEU A 121 -9.62 1.16 -5.74
C LEU A 121 -8.55 2.08 -6.33
N THR A 122 -8.76 2.59 -7.54
CA THR A 122 -7.82 3.54 -8.19
C THR A 122 -7.65 4.81 -7.35
N HIS A 123 -8.75 5.40 -6.85
CA HIS A 123 -8.68 6.59 -6.00
C HIS A 123 -7.94 6.30 -4.69
N MET A 124 -8.34 5.26 -3.98
CA MET A 124 -7.70 4.85 -2.73
C MET A 124 -6.19 4.61 -2.89
N LEU A 125 -5.77 3.92 -3.96
CA LEU A 125 -4.35 3.64 -4.20
C LEU A 125 -3.55 4.90 -4.55
N LYS A 126 -4.15 5.87 -5.27
CA LYS A 126 -3.53 7.18 -5.50
C LYS A 126 -3.32 7.90 -4.18
N ASP A 127 -4.36 7.96 -3.34
CA ASP A 127 -4.25 8.59 -2.03
C ASP A 127 -3.17 7.93 -1.17
N ALA A 128 -3.05 6.59 -1.23
CA ALA A 128 -1.98 5.88 -0.52
C ALA A 128 -0.57 6.27 -1.00
N VAL A 129 -0.37 6.43 -2.32
CA VAL A 129 0.91 6.89 -2.90
C VAL A 129 1.26 8.30 -2.43
N ASP A 130 0.26 9.19 -2.37
CA ASP A 130 0.45 10.61 -2.06
C ASP A 130 0.63 10.85 -0.55
N ILE A 131 -0.08 10.08 0.29
CA ILE A 131 -0.13 10.33 1.75
C ILE A 131 0.92 9.54 2.52
N ALA A 132 1.33 8.34 2.06
CA ALA A 132 2.30 7.51 2.78
C ALA A 132 3.61 8.23 3.15
N PRO A 133 4.19 9.12 2.33
CA PRO A 133 5.40 9.87 2.71
C PRO A 133 5.26 10.71 3.98
N ALA A 134 4.05 11.18 4.32
CA ALA A 134 3.82 11.97 5.53
C ALA A 134 4.13 11.18 6.82
N VAL A 135 4.05 9.85 6.78
CA VAL A 135 4.39 8.99 7.92
C VAL A 135 5.90 9.00 8.20
N GLY A 136 6.73 9.16 7.18
CA GLY A 136 8.19 9.26 7.32
C GLY A 136 8.64 10.41 8.22
N GLY A 137 7.89 11.52 8.23
CA GLY A 137 8.14 12.70 9.06
C GLY A 137 7.72 12.57 10.54
N LEU A 138 7.07 11.47 10.93
CA LEU A 138 6.67 11.27 12.32
C LEU A 138 7.87 10.94 13.22
N PRO A 139 7.80 11.30 14.53
CA PRO A 139 8.84 10.94 15.48
C PRO A 139 9.02 9.42 15.55
N PRO A 140 10.21 8.93 15.98
CA PRO A 140 10.41 7.51 16.18
C PRO A 140 9.44 6.96 17.22
N LYS A 141 9.18 5.64 17.15
CA LYS A 141 8.28 4.94 18.05
C LYS A 141 8.68 5.21 19.51
N GLN A 142 7.74 5.72 20.31
CA GLN A 142 7.94 5.94 21.75
C GLN A 142 7.63 4.64 22.47
N THR A 143 8.61 4.12 23.23
CA THR A 143 8.44 2.88 23.99
C THR A 143 7.44 2.99 25.14
N ASP A 144 7.15 4.22 25.59
CA ASP A 144 6.24 4.50 26.70
C ASP A 144 4.84 5.01 26.27
N ALA A 145 4.58 5.12 24.99
CA ALA A 145 3.29 5.55 24.46
C ALA A 145 2.23 4.43 24.52
N ALA A 146 2.16 3.71 25.61
CA ALA A 146 1.18 2.66 25.85
C ALA A 146 -0.21 3.19 26.24
N LYS A 147 -0.55 4.41 25.87
CA LYS A 147 -1.93 4.87 25.79
C LYS A 147 -2.27 5.13 24.34
N ALA A 148 -2.44 4.03 23.58
CA ALA A 148 -3.16 4.10 22.33
C ALA A 148 -4.42 4.94 22.59
N SER A 149 -4.48 6.10 21.99
CA SER A 149 -5.69 6.92 22.03
C SER A 149 -6.81 6.05 21.49
N ALA A 150 -7.73 5.64 22.35
CA ALA A 150 -8.96 4.92 21.99
C ALA A 150 -9.91 5.82 21.16
N ALA A 151 -9.39 6.88 20.56
CA ALA A 151 -10.13 7.73 19.66
C ALA A 151 -10.58 6.85 18.48
N GLN A 152 -11.87 6.53 18.47
CA GLN A 152 -12.49 5.80 17.39
C GLN A 152 -12.32 6.60 16.11
N CYS A 153 -11.89 5.92 15.05
CA CYS A 153 -11.95 6.52 13.74
C CYS A 153 -13.43 6.83 13.43
N PRO A 154 -13.77 8.06 13.01
CA PRO A 154 -15.11 8.33 12.52
C PRO A 154 -15.44 7.32 11.42
N ALA A 155 -16.70 6.86 11.38
CA ALA A 155 -17.16 5.93 10.35
C ALA A 155 -16.65 6.41 8.98
N THR A 156 -15.98 5.53 8.24
CA THR A 156 -15.28 5.86 6.99
C THR A 156 -16.18 6.68 6.10
N ARG A 157 -15.75 7.92 5.79
CA ARG A 157 -16.39 8.68 4.71
C ARG A 157 -16.25 7.83 3.46
N ASN A 158 -17.37 7.66 2.75
CA ASN A 158 -17.36 6.97 1.46
C ASN A 158 -16.36 7.69 0.54
N PHE A 159 -15.27 7.03 0.21
CA PHE A 159 -14.33 7.46 -0.82
C PHE A 159 -14.98 7.30 -2.20
#